data_6cdb7476f78e337d9572ccac0650ac0a
#
_entry.id   6cdb7476f78e337d9572ccac0650ac0a
#
_cell.length_a   1.000
_cell.length_b   1.000
_cell.length_c   1.000
_cell.angle_alpha   90.00
_cell.angle_beta   90.00
_cell.angle_gamma   90.00
#
_symmetry.space_group_name_H-M   'P 1'
#
loop_
_entity.id
_entity.type
_entity.pdbx_description
1 polymer ?
#
loop_
_entity_poly.entity_id
_entity_poly.type
_entity_poly.pdbx_seq_one_letter_code
_entity_poly.pdbx_strand_id
1 'polypeptide(L)'
;MENLEVMVILFIIVVLGYALCKLGYMGDKFDQKLSSIVIDVTCPALILSSVMGTELPDRSLILPLLGVGFLTYVVLLVFGFWVPRFVSKDRDEQGMIGFALMFANVGFIGYPIVSSIFGPKAVFYAALLNMPNTFFIFTVGVMLVKGVYGVKNLNPKVLLSPAMIAAFAAALLVAFSVHTPDLIARPVTMVGNITVPAALMVIRSSMARLPLREVVGSVKVYVASFLRLFVVPLSVYFLFKVCGVSDLVNQINTVVIAMPVASFGTMFCMKFGRSASLMTEMTFVTTVASILTIPLVTMLLQ
;
A
#
# COMPACT_ATOMS: atom_id res chain seq x y z
N MET A 1 -9.17 -21.93 -7.42
CA MET A 1 -8.26 -22.02 -8.60
C MET A 1 -8.05 -20.64 -9.22
N GLU A 2 -9.07 -19.79 -9.30
CA GLU A 2 -8.96 -18.43 -9.87
C GLU A 2 -7.87 -17.55 -9.21
N ASN A 3 -7.73 -17.61 -7.89
CA ASN A 3 -6.72 -16.80 -7.20
C ASN A 3 -5.27 -17.23 -7.51
N LEU A 4 -5.04 -18.52 -7.74
CA LEU A 4 -3.72 -19.02 -8.13
C LEU A 4 -3.35 -18.53 -9.55
N GLU A 5 -4.31 -18.54 -10.46
CA GLU A 5 -4.12 -18.04 -11.82
C GLU A 5 -3.78 -16.54 -11.82
N VAL A 6 -4.52 -15.73 -11.07
CA VAL A 6 -4.22 -14.30 -10.90
C VAL A 6 -2.79 -14.10 -10.37
N MET A 7 -2.36 -14.88 -9.38
CA MET A 7 -1.01 -14.78 -8.83
C MET A 7 0.07 -15.15 -9.84
N VAL A 8 -0.16 -16.18 -10.67
CA VAL A 8 0.76 -16.56 -11.75
C VAL A 8 0.86 -15.43 -12.78
N ILE A 9 -0.24 -14.82 -13.18
CA ILE A 9 -0.25 -13.67 -14.10
C ILE A 9 0.57 -12.51 -13.54
N LEU A 10 0.33 -12.13 -12.26
CA LEU A 10 1.11 -11.07 -11.61
C LEU A 10 2.59 -11.40 -11.55
N PHE A 11 2.94 -12.66 -11.25
CA PHE A 11 4.33 -13.13 -11.22
C PHE A 11 5.00 -13.03 -12.58
N ILE A 12 4.31 -13.40 -13.68
CA ILE A 12 4.83 -13.28 -15.06
C ILE A 12 5.17 -11.82 -15.37
N ILE A 13 4.32 -10.85 -14.98
CA ILE A 13 4.57 -9.43 -15.20
C ILE A 13 5.78 -8.95 -14.37
N VAL A 14 5.93 -9.45 -13.16
CA VAL A 14 7.10 -9.19 -12.31
C VAL A 14 8.38 -9.71 -12.99
N VAL A 15 8.38 -10.94 -13.52
CA VAL A 15 9.51 -11.51 -14.26
C VAL A 15 9.83 -10.70 -15.50
N LEU A 16 8.82 -10.23 -16.24
CA LEU A 16 9.00 -9.34 -17.39
C LEU A 16 9.73 -8.04 -16.98
N GLY A 17 9.34 -7.40 -15.88
CA GLY A 17 10.03 -6.20 -15.35
C GLY A 17 11.51 -6.47 -15.05
N TYR A 18 11.83 -7.65 -14.50
CA TYR A 18 13.22 -8.07 -14.28
C TYR A 18 13.99 -8.21 -15.61
N ALA A 19 13.40 -8.87 -16.58
CA ALA A 19 14.01 -9.07 -17.90
C ALA A 19 14.27 -7.72 -18.61
N LEU A 20 13.29 -6.81 -18.60
CA LEU A 20 13.42 -5.47 -19.18
C LEU A 20 14.54 -4.64 -18.52
N CYS A 21 14.74 -4.78 -17.21
CA CYS A 21 15.87 -4.16 -16.53
C CYS A 21 17.20 -4.75 -16.98
N LYS A 22 17.32 -6.08 -17.06
CA LYS A 22 18.54 -6.76 -17.52
C LYS A 22 18.88 -6.46 -18.98
N LEU A 23 17.87 -6.26 -19.82
CA LEU A 23 18.03 -5.87 -21.22
C LEU A 23 18.30 -4.37 -21.42
N GLY A 24 18.31 -3.56 -20.34
CA GLY A 24 18.61 -2.13 -20.41
C GLY A 24 17.44 -1.21 -20.81
N TYR A 25 16.22 -1.75 -21.00
CA TYR A 25 15.03 -0.94 -21.28
C TYR A 25 14.53 -0.17 -20.06
N MET A 26 14.74 -0.70 -18.86
CA MET A 26 14.36 -0.10 -17.59
C MET A 26 15.59 0.25 -16.74
N GLY A 27 15.50 1.34 -15.99
CA GLY A 27 16.60 1.85 -15.17
C GLY A 27 16.14 3.00 -14.27
N ASP A 28 17.02 3.49 -13.38
CA ASP A 28 16.64 4.43 -12.30
C ASP A 28 15.82 5.63 -12.76
N LYS A 29 16.29 6.32 -13.82
CA LYS A 29 15.60 7.50 -14.36
C LYS A 29 14.23 7.17 -14.95
N PHE A 30 14.13 6.04 -15.66
CA PHE A 30 12.89 5.59 -16.27
C PHE A 30 11.91 5.12 -15.19
N ASP A 31 12.39 4.30 -14.25
CA ASP A 31 11.57 3.77 -13.17
C ASP A 31 11.00 4.88 -12.26
N GLN A 32 11.80 5.91 -11.97
CA GLN A 32 11.33 7.09 -11.22
C GLN A 32 10.20 7.83 -11.96
N LYS A 33 10.37 8.06 -13.27
CA LYS A 33 9.34 8.72 -14.07
C LYS A 33 8.08 7.86 -14.18
N LEU A 34 8.24 6.56 -14.44
CA LEU A 34 7.11 5.63 -14.53
C LEU A 34 6.39 5.50 -13.19
N SER A 35 7.14 5.44 -12.07
CA SER A 35 6.56 5.47 -10.71
C SER A 35 5.74 6.73 -10.46
N SER A 36 6.24 7.91 -10.89
CA SER A 36 5.49 9.16 -10.76
C SER A 36 4.20 9.12 -11.58
N ILE A 37 4.25 8.63 -12.82
CA ILE A 37 3.04 8.46 -13.64
C ILE A 37 2.05 7.50 -12.99
N VAL A 38 2.55 6.39 -12.42
CA VAL A 38 1.69 5.43 -11.71
C VAL A 38 1.01 6.09 -10.50
N ILE A 39 1.74 6.81 -9.67
CA ILE A 39 1.22 7.39 -8.43
C ILE A 39 0.32 8.60 -8.72
N ASP A 40 0.73 9.47 -9.64
CA ASP A 40 0.09 10.77 -9.83
C ASP A 40 -1.03 10.74 -10.89
N VAL A 41 -1.05 9.75 -11.77
CA VAL A 41 -1.99 9.70 -12.91
C VAL A 41 -2.77 8.39 -12.95
N THR A 42 -2.08 7.24 -13.14
CA THR A 42 -2.80 5.99 -13.42
C THR A 42 -3.47 5.41 -12.19
N CYS A 43 -2.89 5.50 -11.01
CA CYS A 43 -3.49 5.06 -9.76
C CYS A 43 -4.75 5.89 -9.38
N PRO A 44 -4.74 7.24 -9.43
CA PRO A 44 -5.97 8.05 -9.34
C PRO A 44 -7.04 7.65 -10.36
N ALA A 45 -6.64 7.40 -11.62
CA ALA A 45 -7.55 6.94 -12.65
C ALA A 45 -8.13 5.54 -12.34
N LEU A 46 -7.33 4.63 -11.78
CA LEU A 46 -7.80 3.32 -11.33
C LEU A 46 -8.84 3.45 -10.21
N ILE A 47 -8.61 4.34 -9.23
CA ILE A 47 -9.59 4.61 -8.15
C ILE A 47 -10.88 5.18 -8.72
N LEU A 48 -10.79 6.19 -9.60
CA LEU A 48 -11.98 6.79 -10.22
C LEU A 48 -12.74 5.78 -11.09
N SER A 49 -12.05 5.01 -11.94
CA SER A 49 -12.67 4.03 -12.82
C SER A 49 -13.38 2.91 -12.07
N SER A 50 -13.00 2.63 -10.81
CA SER A 50 -13.65 1.61 -9.99
C SER A 50 -15.12 1.93 -9.66
N VAL A 51 -15.52 3.19 -9.81
CA VAL A 51 -16.90 3.69 -9.60
C VAL A 51 -17.53 4.25 -10.87
N MET A 52 -16.78 4.33 -11.99
CA MET A 52 -17.26 4.79 -13.29
C MET A 52 -17.73 3.59 -14.13
N GLY A 53 -18.91 3.10 -13.87
CA GLY A 53 -19.50 1.96 -14.60
C GLY A 53 -21.02 1.96 -14.55
N THR A 54 -21.62 0.91 -15.09
CA THR A 54 -23.08 0.73 -15.11
C THR A 54 -23.65 0.47 -13.72
N GLU A 55 -22.86 -0.11 -12.82
CA GLU A 55 -23.26 -0.42 -11.45
C GLU A 55 -22.36 0.32 -10.46
N LEU A 56 -22.94 1.24 -9.73
CA LEU A 56 -22.24 1.95 -8.66
C LEU A 56 -22.13 1.05 -7.42
N PRO A 57 -21.00 1.17 -6.65
CA PRO A 57 -20.90 0.56 -5.33
C PRO A 57 -21.99 1.07 -4.38
N ASP A 58 -22.34 0.26 -3.39
CA ASP A 58 -23.35 0.65 -2.40
C ASP A 58 -22.84 1.83 -1.55
N ARG A 59 -23.57 2.95 -1.63
CA ARG A 59 -23.27 4.18 -0.86
C ARG A 59 -23.34 3.98 0.66
N SER A 60 -24.14 3.02 1.12
CA SER A 60 -24.29 2.72 2.55
C SER A 60 -22.97 2.24 3.17
N LEU A 61 -22.04 1.73 2.35
CA LEU A 61 -20.73 1.23 2.78
C LEU A 61 -19.69 2.33 2.97
N ILE A 62 -19.91 3.56 2.50
CA ILE A 62 -18.90 4.64 2.59
C ILE A 62 -18.49 4.90 4.05
N LEU A 63 -19.45 5.18 4.94
CA LEU A 63 -19.17 5.45 6.34
C LEU A 63 -18.60 4.23 7.09
N PRO A 64 -19.15 3.00 6.95
CA PRO A 64 -18.55 1.81 7.53
C PRO A 64 -17.09 1.58 7.09
N LEU A 65 -16.79 1.73 5.79
CA LEU A 65 -15.43 1.56 5.27
C LEU A 65 -14.45 2.60 5.84
N LEU A 66 -14.84 3.87 5.91
CA LEU A 66 -14.04 4.91 6.55
C LEU A 66 -13.83 4.62 8.03
N GLY A 67 -14.88 4.17 8.74
CA GLY A 67 -14.81 3.78 10.14
C GLY A 67 -13.85 2.61 10.38
N VAL A 68 -13.96 1.54 9.59
CA VAL A 68 -13.04 0.39 9.64
C VAL A 68 -11.61 0.83 9.32
N GLY A 69 -11.41 1.65 8.27
CA GLY A 69 -10.10 2.20 7.93
C GLY A 69 -9.48 3.01 9.07
N PHE A 70 -10.24 3.90 9.71
CA PHE A 70 -9.78 4.68 10.86
C PHE A 70 -9.41 3.77 12.05
N LEU A 71 -10.29 2.84 12.39
CA LEU A 71 -10.06 1.87 13.48
C LEU A 71 -8.83 1.00 13.21
N THR A 72 -8.61 0.61 11.95
CA THR A 72 -7.39 -0.09 11.54
C THR A 72 -6.14 0.69 11.95
N TYR A 73 -6.06 1.99 11.63
CA TYR A 73 -4.90 2.79 11.99
C TYR A 73 -4.77 3.02 13.49
N VAL A 74 -5.88 3.08 14.25
CA VAL A 74 -5.85 3.10 15.73
C VAL A 74 -5.20 1.80 16.26
N VAL A 75 -5.56 0.64 15.71
CA VAL A 75 -4.91 -0.64 16.08
C VAL A 75 -3.43 -0.64 15.66
N LEU A 76 -3.11 -0.17 14.46
CA LEU A 76 -1.73 -0.09 13.97
C LEU A 76 -0.86 0.85 14.82
N LEU A 77 -1.42 1.89 15.46
CA LEU A 77 -0.69 2.72 16.43
C LEU A 77 -0.13 1.87 17.58
N VAL A 78 -0.91 0.91 18.10
CA VAL A 78 -0.45 0.01 19.16
C VAL A 78 0.77 -0.78 18.67
N PHE A 79 0.68 -1.39 17.48
CA PHE A 79 1.81 -2.10 16.90
C PHE A 79 3.02 -1.19 16.65
N GLY A 80 2.81 0.01 16.13
CA GLY A 80 3.88 0.96 15.80
C GLY A 80 4.63 1.53 16.99
N PHE A 81 3.97 1.66 18.15
CA PHE A 81 4.60 2.23 19.35
C PHE A 81 5.07 1.19 20.36
N TRP A 82 4.43 0.02 20.44
CA TRP A 82 4.75 -0.98 21.46
C TRP A 82 5.72 -2.04 20.94
N VAL A 83 5.45 -2.62 19.79
CA VAL A 83 6.22 -3.76 19.27
C VAL A 83 7.69 -3.42 18.99
N PRO A 84 8.05 -2.25 18.46
CA PRO A 84 9.45 -1.92 18.19
C PRO A 84 10.38 -1.97 19.41
N ARG A 85 9.84 -1.74 20.62
CA ARG A 85 10.59 -1.79 21.87
C ARG A 85 11.14 -3.19 22.19
N PHE A 86 10.49 -4.23 21.68
CA PHE A 86 10.94 -5.62 21.83
C PHE A 86 11.93 -6.03 20.74
N VAL A 87 11.98 -5.30 19.61
CA VAL A 87 12.85 -5.61 18.47
C VAL A 87 14.19 -4.88 18.58
N SER A 88 14.19 -3.65 19.05
CA SER A 88 15.41 -2.84 19.23
C SER A 88 15.40 -2.03 20.52
N LYS A 89 16.62 -1.81 21.09
CA LYS A 89 16.84 -0.90 22.22
C LYS A 89 17.12 0.53 21.75
N ASP A 90 17.51 0.72 20.49
CA ASP A 90 17.78 2.04 19.90
C ASP A 90 16.47 2.74 19.55
N ARG A 91 16.29 3.98 20.03
CA ARG A 91 15.08 4.76 19.81
C ARG A 91 14.85 5.17 18.35
N ASP A 92 15.93 5.42 17.62
CA ASP A 92 15.83 5.79 16.20
C ASP A 92 15.40 4.57 15.38
N GLU A 93 15.96 3.39 15.65
CA GLU A 93 15.50 2.14 15.04
C GLU A 93 14.05 1.79 15.43
N GLN A 94 13.66 2.02 16.70
CA GLN A 94 12.27 1.82 17.12
C GLN A 94 11.29 2.65 16.29
N GLY A 95 11.64 3.91 16.01
CA GLY A 95 10.83 4.78 15.16
C GLY A 95 10.70 4.25 13.73
N MET A 96 11.80 3.77 13.14
CA MET A 96 11.80 3.19 11.78
C MET A 96 11.01 1.88 11.72
N ILE A 97 11.19 0.99 12.70
CA ILE A 97 10.42 -0.26 12.80
C ILE A 97 8.94 0.04 13.01
N GLY A 98 8.61 1.01 13.88
CA GLY A 98 7.24 1.46 14.09
C GLY A 98 6.59 1.96 12.81
N PHE A 99 7.30 2.78 12.03
CA PHE A 99 6.85 3.20 10.70
C PHE A 99 6.59 1.99 9.78
N ALA A 100 7.55 1.06 9.73
CA ALA A 100 7.44 -0.12 8.89
C ALA A 100 6.23 -1.00 9.26
N LEU A 101 5.93 -1.15 10.54
CA LEU A 101 4.77 -1.92 11.03
C LEU A 101 3.42 -1.24 10.73
N MET A 102 3.38 0.10 10.69
CA MET A 102 2.15 0.84 10.49
C MET A 102 1.81 1.06 9.02
N PHE A 103 2.79 1.43 8.19
CA PHE A 103 2.54 2.00 6.87
C PHE A 103 2.89 1.07 5.73
N ALA A 104 1.84 0.72 4.97
CA ALA A 104 1.88 -0.15 3.80
C ALA A 104 2.04 0.63 2.49
N ASN A 105 2.63 -0.01 1.50
CA ASN A 105 2.71 0.52 0.14
C ASN A 105 1.41 0.22 -0.64
N VAL A 106 0.31 0.84 -0.19
CA VAL A 106 -1.03 0.57 -0.74
C VAL A 106 -1.20 1.20 -2.12
N GLY A 107 -0.74 2.45 -2.29
CA GLY A 107 -0.94 3.19 -3.54
C GLY A 107 -0.24 2.56 -4.74
N PHE A 108 0.95 2.01 -4.54
CA PHE A 108 1.77 1.46 -5.61
C PHE A 108 1.59 -0.06 -5.80
N ILE A 109 1.38 -0.81 -4.71
CA ILE A 109 1.26 -2.27 -4.75
C ILE A 109 -0.16 -2.71 -4.39
N GLY A 110 -0.79 -2.08 -3.39
CA GLY A 110 -2.04 -2.56 -2.82
C GLY A 110 -3.23 -2.46 -3.78
N TYR A 111 -3.47 -1.30 -4.39
CA TYR A 111 -4.61 -1.15 -5.32
C TYR A 111 -4.54 -2.06 -6.53
N PRO A 112 -3.38 -2.22 -7.22
CA PRO A 112 -3.22 -3.22 -8.25
C PRO A 112 -3.58 -4.64 -7.80
N ILE A 113 -3.10 -5.05 -6.64
CA ILE A 113 -3.35 -6.40 -6.11
C ILE A 113 -4.82 -6.57 -5.71
N VAL A 114 -5.41 -5.59 -5.03
CA VAL A 114 -6.85 -5.62 -4.69
C VAL A 114 -7.71 -5.71 -5.95
N SER A 115 -7.39 -4.94 -6.99
CA SER A 115 -8.07 -5.00 -8.28
C SER A 115 -8.00 -6.38 -8.92
N SER A 116 -6.84 -7.04 -8.81
CA SER A 116 -6.61 -8.35 -9.42
C SER A 116 -7.27 -9.50 -8.64
N ILE A 117 -7.37 -9.39 -7.31
CA ILE A 117 -7.94 -10.46 -6.45
C ILE A 117 -9.47 -10.33 -6.32
N PHE A 118 -9.95 -9.11 -6.06
CA PHE A 118 -11.36 -8.84 -5.71
C PHE A 118 -12.13 -8.15 -6.83
N GLY A 119 -11.46 -7.86 -7.95
CA GLY A 119 -12.01 -7.13 -9.08
C GLY A 119 -11.92 -5.61 -8.95
N PRO A 120 -12.14 -4.88 -10.06
CA PRO A 120 -11.95 -3.43 -10.14
C PRO A 120 -12.77 -2.62 -9.13
N LYS A 121 -14.02 -3.04 -8.84
CA LYS A 121 -14.90 -2.36 -7.86
C LYS A 121 -14.32 -2.34 -6.45
N ALA A 122 -13.53 -3.35 -6.06
CA ALA A 122 -12.91 -3.43 -4.74
C ALA A 122 -11.83 -2.35 -4.51
N VAL A 123 -11.31 -1.75 -5.58
CA VAL A 123 -10.35 -0.63 -5.47
C VAL A 123 -10.98 0.57 -4.78
N PHE A 124 -12.25 0.85 -5.01
CA PHE A 124 -12.99 1.90 -4.30
C PHE A 124 -13.04 1.61 -2.79
N TYR A 125 -13.35 0.38 -2.40
CA TYR A 125 -13.37 -0.01 -0.99
C TYR A 125 -11.98 0.09 -0.35
N ALA A 126 -10.95 -0.39 -1.05
CA ALA A 126 -9.57 -0.25 -0.60
C ALA A 126 -9.13 1.22 -0.48
N ALA A 127 -9.58 2.09 -1.38
CA ALA A 127 -9.27 3.52 -1.34
C ALA A 127 -9.91 4.20 -0.13
N LEU A 128 -11.16 3.90 0.20
CA LEU A 128 -11.83 4.40 1.40
C LEU A 128 -11.18 3.89 2.69
N LEU A 129 -10.89 2.59 2.77
CA LEU A 129 -10.18 1.97 3.91
C LEU A 129 -8.81 2.60 4.12
N ASN A 130 -8.12 3.00 3.04
CA ASN A 130 -6.79 3.58 3.09
C ASN A 130 -6.78 5.12 3.22
N MET A 131 -7.92 5.81 3.12
CA MET A 131 -7.95 7.29 3.30
C MET A 131 -7.29 7.76 4.60
N PRO A 132 -7.53 7.15 5.78
CA PRO A 132 -6.88 7.53 7.02
C PRO A 132 -5.35 7.38 6.96
N ASN A 133 -4.80 6.49 6.14
CA ASN A 133 -3.35 6.32 5.98
C ASN A 133 -2.65 7.64 5.67
N THR A 134 -3.20 8.44 4.76
CA THR A 134 -2.58 9.70 4.35
C THR A 134 -2.43 10.65 5.52
N PHE A 135 -3.43 10.72 6.38
CA PHE A 135 -3.36 11.51 7.61
C PHE A 135 -2.29 10.97 8.56
N PHE A 136 -2.31 9.67 8.86
CA PHE A 136 -1.40 9.05 9.82
C PHE A 136 0.06 9.02 9.33
N ILE A 137 0.34 8.79 8.05
CA ILE A 137 1.72 8.70 7.53
C ILE A 137 2.45 10.04 7.62
N PHE A 138 1.73 11.15 7.35
CA PHE A 138 2.31 12.50 7.41
C PHE A 138 2.26 13.16 8.79
N THR A 139 1.56 12.56 9.73
CA THR A 139 1.54 12.94 11.15
C THR A 139 2.45 12.01 11.95
N VAL A 140 1.93 10.85 12.29
CA VAL A 140 2.60 9.85 13.12
C VAL A 140 3.84 9.27 12.42
N GLY A 141 3.75 8.98 11.11
CA GLY A 141 4.87 8.45 10.34
C GLY A 141 6.07 9.40 10.33
N VAL A 142 5.83 10.70 10.15
CA VAL A 142 6.88 11.73 10.23
C VAL A 142 7.45 11.82 11.65
N MET A 143 6.60 11.74 12.68
CA MET A 143 7.05 11.76 14.08
C MET A 143 7.95 10.57 14.40
N LEU A 144 7.56 9.36 13.98
CA LEU A 144 8.33 8.14 14.18
C LEU A 144 9.71 8.22 13.52
N VAL A 145 9.79 8.66 12.26
CA VAL A 145 11.06 8.77 11.53
C VAL A 145 11.95 9.90 12.09
N LYS A 146 11.36 11.04 12.47
CA LYS A 146 12.13 12.15 13.08
C LYS A 146 12.60 11.86 14.50
N GLY A 147 11.95 10.95 15.22
CA GLY A 147 12.16 10.76 16.65
C GLY A 147 11.72 11.97 17.50
N VAL A 148 10.89 12.87 16.94
CA VAL A 148 10.39 14.08 17.61
C VAL A 148 8.87 14.04 17.62
N TYR A 149 8.31 14.00 18.81
CA TYR A 149 6.87 13.93 19.02
C TYR A 149 6.29 15.34 19.22
N GLY A 150 5.37 15.77 18.33
CA GLY A 150 4.66 17.05 18.45
C GLY A 150 3.95 17.46 17.16
N VAL A 151 2.83 18.19 17.31
CA VAL A 151 1.86 18.53 16.24
C VAL A 151 2.35 19.66 15.30
N LYS A 152 3.45 20.36 15.63
CA LYS A 152 3.92 21.57 14.91
C LYS A 152 4.43 21.35 13.47
N ASN A 153 4.49 20.11 12.99
CA ASN A 153 5.09 19.77 11.69
C ASN A 153 4.06 19.24 10.65
N LEU A 154 2.78 19.47 10.86
CA LEU A 154 1.73 19.05 9.93
C LEU A 154 1.73 19.96 8.69
N ASN A 155 1.98 19.40 7.51
CA ASN A 155 1.77 20.10 6.25
C ASN A 155 0.42 19.66 5.65
N PRO A 156 -0.64 20.48 5.74
CA PRO A 156 -1.97 20.10 5.26
C PRO A 156 -2.01 19.86 3.73
N LYS A 157 -1.06 20.41 2.96
CA LYS A 157 -0.98 20.17 1.51
C LYS A 157 -0.75 18.71 1.14
N VAL A 158 -0.27 17.92 2.07
CA VAL A 158 -0.02 16.49 1.82
C VAL A 158 -1.31 15.66 1.83
N LEU A 159 -2.36 16.14 2.49
CA LEU A 159 -3.69 15.54 2.43
C LEU A 159 -4.33 15.66 1.04
N LEU A 160 -3.76 16.49 0.17
CA LEU A 160 -4.20 16.71 -1.21
C LEU A 160 -3.39 15.86 -2.22
N SER A 161 -3.03 14.63 -1.86
CA SER A 161 -2.41 13.73 -2.84
C SER A 161 -3.38 13.36 -3.96
N PRO A 162 -2.90 13.12 -5.21
CA PRO A 162 -3.78 12.75 -6.32
C PRO A 162 -4.68 11.55 -6.02
N ALA A 163 -4.17 10.53 -5.34
CA ALA A 163 -4.95 9.36 -4.93
C ALA A 163 -6.05 9.73 -3.91
N MET A 164 -5.78 10.65 -2.96
CA MET A 164 -6.76 11.12 -1.99
C MET A 164 -7.87 11.93 -2.68
N ILE A 165 -7.50 12.83 -3.60
CA ILE A 165 -8.46 13.61 -4.39
C ILE A 165 -9.36 12.66 -5.20
N ALA A 166 -8.76 11.65 -5.86
CA ALA A 166 -9.51 10.65 -6.61
C ALA A 166 -10.46 9.83 -5.72
N ALA A 167 -10.00 9.40 -4.54
CA ALA A 167 -10.82 8.64 -3.59
C ALA A 167 -11.99 9.49 -3.06
N PHE A 168 -11.74 10.76 -2.76
CA PHE A 168 -12.79 11.69 -2.33
C PHE A 168 -13.80 11.97 -3.46
N ALA A 169 -13.32 12.21 -4.69
CA ALA A 169 -14.19 12.37 -5.85
C ALA A 169 -15.02 11.11 -6.14
N ALA A 170 -14.41 9.92 -6.05
CA ALA A 170 -15.10 8.64 -6.18
C ALA A 170 -16.20 8.49 -5.11
N ALA A 171 -15.90 8.84 -3.85
CA ALA A 171 -16.88 8.82 -2.78
C ALA A 171 -18.07 9.77 -3.03
N LEU A 172 -17.82 10.96 -3.58
CA LEU A 172 -18.89 11.90 -3.98
C LEU A 172 -19.74 11.34 -5.13
N LEU A 173 -19.11 10.75 -6.17
CA LEU A 173 -19.85 10.13 -7.27
C LEU A 173 -20.80 9.05 -6.77
N VAL A 174 -20.35 8.20 -5.85
CA VAL A 174 -21.18 7.14 -5.24
C VAL A 174 -22.24 7.74 -4.32
N ALA A 175 -21.89 8.70 -3.45
CA ALA A 175 -22.82 9.31 -2.49
C ALA A 175 -24.01 10.00 -3.19
N PHE A 176 -23.73 10.69 -4.31
CA PHE A 176 -24.74 11.38 -5.10
C PHE A 176 -25.32 10.51 -6.23
N SER A 177 -24.94 9.24 -6.33
CA SER A 177 -25.38 8.31 -7.38
C SER A 177 -25.18 8.86 -8.80
N VAL A 178 -24.02 9.54 -9.03
CA VAL A 178 -23.72 10.17 -10.32
C VAL A 178 -23.21 9.11 -11.29
N HIS A 179 -23.99 8.85 -12.35
CA HIS A 179 -23.58 7.97 -13.44
C HIS A 179 -22.66 8.75 -14.41
N THR A 180 -21.46 8.23 -14.61
CA THR A 180 -20.49 8.85 -15.51
C THR A 180 -20.72 8.38 -16.94
N PRO A 181 -20.90 9.29 -17.93
CA PRO A 181 -21.03 8.90 -19.33
C PRO A 181 -19.84 8.08 -19.83
N ASP A 182 -20.09 7.11 -20.69
CA ASP A 182 -19.08 6.22 -21.29
C ASP A 182 -17.92 7.00 -21.95
N LEU A 183 -18.23 8.15 -22.55
CA LEU A 183 -17.21 9.01 -23.18
C LEU A 183 -16.12 9.46 -22.19
N ILE A 184 -16.46 9.59 -20.89
CA ILE A 184 -15.52 9.96 -19.83
C ILE A 184 -14.99 8.70 -19.12
N ALA A 185 -15.87 7.74 -18.85
CA ALA A 185 -15.51 6.53 -18.10
C ALA A 185 -14.48 5.66 -18.82
N ARG A 186 -14.62 5.47 -20.14
CA ARG A 186 -13.71 4.61 -20.93
C ARG A 186 -12.27 5.11 -20.94
N PRO A 187 -11.96 6.37 -21.28
CA PRO A 187 -10.58 6.88 -21.22
C PRO A 187 -9.97 6.77 -19.83
N VAL A 188 -10.74 7.08 -18.77
CA VAL A 188 -10.27 6.96 -17.38
C VAL A 188 -9.95 5.49 -17.04
N THR A 189 -10.80 4.56 -17.43
CA THR A 189 -10.59 3.11 -17.25
C THR A 189 -9.35 2.62 -18.01
N MET A 190 -9.16 3.05 -19.27
CA MET A 190 -7.97 2.69 -20.05
C MET A 190 -6.68 3.17 -19.37
N VAL A 191 -6.65 4.39 -18.85
CA VAL A 191 -5.50 4.92 -18.11
C VAL A 191 -5.32 4.17 -16.79
N GLY A 192 -6.40 3.91 -16.06
CA GLY A 192 -6.39 3.15 -14.80
C GLY A 192 -5.80 1.74 -14.97
N ASN A 193 -6.12 1.05 -16.07
CA ASN A 193 -5.65 -0.30 -16.36
C ASN A 193 -4.13 -0.40 -16.57
N ILE A 194 -3.44 0.71 -16.86
CA ILE A 194 -1.98 0.76 -16.95
C ILE A 194 -1.34 0.56 -15.56
N THR A 195 -2.05 0.87 -14.48
CA THR A 195 -1.51 0.89 -13.12
C THR A 195 -0.91 -0.45 -12.71
N VAL A 196 -1.65 -1.55 -12.89
CA VAL A 196 -1.23 -2.89 -12.46
C VAL A 196 0.07 -3.32 -13.16
N PRO A 197 0.13 -3.40 -14.50
CA PRO A 197 1.34 -3.86 -15.18
C PRO A 197 2.53 -2.92 -14.97
N ALA A 198 2.31 -1.60 -15.02
CA ALA A 198 3.38 -0.63 -14.83
C ALA A 198 3.99 -0.71 -13.41
N ALA A 199 3.16 -0.78 -12.36
CA ALA A 199 3.62 -0.89 -10.98
C ALA A 199 4.45 -2.17 -10.77
N LEU A 200 3.98 -3.33 -11.24
CA LEU A 200 4.68 -4.60 -11.06
C LEU A 200 6.01 -4.63 -11.81
N MET A 201 6.08 -4.08 -13.02
CA MET A 201 7.33 -3.97 -13.77
C MET A 201 8.36 -3.09 -13.05
N VAL A 202 7.95 -1.93 -12.53
CA VAL A 202 8.83 -1.02 -11.79
C VAL A 202 9.35 -1.64 -10.51
N ILE A 203 8.50 -2.32 -9.73
CA ILE A 203 8.91 -2.99 -8.49
C ILE A 203 10.09 -3.92 -8.78
N ARG A 204 9.96 -4.80 -9.75
CA ARG A 204 11.00 -5.79 -10.02
C ARG A 204 12.22 -5.20 -10.71
N SER A 205 12.06 -4.22 -11.60
CA SER A 205 13.18 -3.50 -12.20
C SER A 205 14.05 -2.85 -11.12
N SER A 206 13.45 -2.19 -10.15
CA SER A 206 14.16 -1.58 -9.02
C SER A 206 14.91 -2.62 -8.18
N MET A 207 14.32 -3.80 -7.96
CA MET A 207 14.95 -4.90 -7.21
C MET A 207 16.10 -5.56 -7.95
N ALA A 208 16.07 -5.60 -9.27
CA ALA A 208 17.12 -6.24 -10.10
C ALA A 208 18.50 -5.56 -9.97
N ARG A 209 18.53 -4.34 -9.45
CA ARG A 209 19.74 -3.50 -9.31
C ARG A 209 20.33 -3.48 -7.91
N LEU A 210 19.58 -3.96 -6.90
CA LEU A 210 20.09 -3.96 -5.54
C LEU A 210 21.14 -5.06 -5.36
N PRO A 211 22.33 -4.74 -4.80
CA PRO A 211 23.34 -5.74 -4.51
C PRO A 211 22.86 -6.62 -3.36
N LEU A 212 22.58 -7.88 -3.66
CA LEU A 212 22.07 -8.85 -2.68
C LEU A 212 22.93 -8.96 -1.39
N ARG A 213 24.23 -8.64 -1.47
CA ARG A 213 25.15 -8.66 -0.32
C ARG A 213 24.91 -7.52 0.67
N GLU A 214 24.40 -6.37 0.20
CA GLU A 214 24.12 -5.21 1.07
C GLU A 214 22.71 -5.29 1.69
N VAL A 215 21.90 -6.24 1.24
CA VAL A 215 20.50 -6.38 1.62
C VAL A 215 20.29 -7.52 2.62
N VAL A 216 21.34 -8.29 2.95
CA VAL A 216 21.28 -9.24 4.06
C VAL A 216 21.25 -8.45 5.37
N GLY A 217 20.06 -7.95 5.70
CA GLY A 217 19.79 -7.12 6.86
C GLY A 217 20.07 -7.84 8.18
N SER A 218 20.10 -7.07 9.24
CA SER A 218 20.20 -7.59 10.60
C SER A 218 18.97 -8.47 10.94
N VAL A 219 19.07 -9.29 11.96
CA VAL A 219 17.94 -10.10 12.48
C VAL A 219 16.70 -9.23 12.72
N LYS A 220 16.88 -7.96 13.13
CA LYS A 220 15.81 -6.99 13.34
C LYS A 220 14.97 -6.75 12.09
N VAL A 221 15.62 -6.71 10.91
CA VAL A 221 14.93 -6.54 9.61
C VAL A 221 14.02 -7.71 9.32
N TYR A 222 14.49 -8.94 9.52
CA TYR A 222 13.69 -10.14 9.29
C TYR A 222 12.53 -10.27 10.28
N VAL A 223 12.77 -9.96 11.56
CA VAL A 223 11.72 -9.95 12.59
C VAL A 223 10.68 -8.89 12.25
N ALA A 224 11.07 -7.65 11.94
CA ALA A 224 10.15 -6.59 11.58
C ALA A 224 9.36 -6.93 10.30
N SER A 225 10.02 -7.55 9.30
CA SER A 225 9.38 -7.99 8.06
C SER A 225 8.35 -9.10 8.29
N PHE A 226 8.66 -10.08 9.12
CA PHE A 226 7.71 -11.13 9.51
C PHE A 226 6.50 -10.56 10.26
N LEU A 227 6.75 -9.70 11.24
CA LEU A 227 5.69 -9.02 11.97
C LEU A 227 4.79 -8.22 11.02
N ARG A 228 5.40 -7.48 10.09
CA ARG A 228 4.69 -6.64 9.11
C ARG A 228 3.81 -7.45 8.15
N LEU A 229 4.34 -8.54 7.60
CA LEU A 229 3.69 -9.28 6.51
C LEU A 229 2.71 -10.35 7.00
N PHE A 230 2.86 -10.84 8.24
CA PHE A 230 2.03 -11.90 8.80
C PHE A 230 1.31 -11.48 10.08
N VAL A 231 2.06 -11.10 11.11
CA VAL A 231 1.48 -10.91 12.45
C VAL A 231 0.51 -9.74 12.45
N VAL A 232 0.89 -8.59 11.92
CA VAL A 232 0.05 -7.39 11.91
C VAL A 232 -1.24 -7.62 11.10
N PRO A 233 -1.22 -8.07 9.83
CA PRO A 233 -2.44 -8.25 9.06
C PRO A 233 -3.35 -9.34 9.65
N LEU A 234 -2.81 -10.46 10.11
CA LEU A 234 -3.62 -11.52 10.71
C LEU A 234 -4.24 -11.09 12.05
N SER A 235 -3.49 -10.34 12.88
CA SER A 235 -4.04 -9.80 14.12
C SER A 235 -5.23 -8.87 13.86
N VAL A 236 -5.13 -7.99 12.87
CA VAL A 236 -6.23 -7.10 12.47
C VAL A 236 -7.40 -7.89 11.89
N TYR A 237 -7.12 -8.89 11.06
CA TYR A 237 -8.16 -9.77 10.51
C TYR A 237 -9.00 -10.45 11.60
N PHE A 238 -8.34 -11.11 12.54
CA PHE A 238 -9.04 -11.80 13.63
C PHE A 238 -9.79 -10.83 14.55
N LEU A 239 -9.18 -9.69 14.86
CA LEU A 239 -9.85 -8.64 15.64
C LEU A 239 -11.14 -8.18 14.97
N PHE A 240 -11.10 -7.86 13.69
CA PHE A 240 -12.28 -7.37 12.98
C PHE A 240 -13.32 -8.46 12.70
N LYS A 241 -12.89 -9.71 12.56
CA LYS A 241 -13.80 -10.85 12.50
C LYS A 241 -14.60 -11.00 13.79
N VAL A 242 -13.94 -10.85 14.94
CA VAL A 242 -14.62 -10.85 16.26
C VAL A 242 -15.53 -9.63 16.43
N CYS A 243 -15.15 -8.47 15.89
CA CYS A 243 -15.98 -7.26 15.91
C CYS A 243 -17.18 -7.31 14.93
N GLY A 244 -17.35 -8.37 14.15
CA GLY A 244 -18.48 -8.53 13.22
C GLY A 244 -18.38 -7.69 11.94
N VAL A 245 -17.17 -7.27 11.54
CA VAL A 245 -16.95 -6.63 10.25
C VAL A 245 -17.23 -7.63 9.14
N SER A 246 -17.93 -7.21 8.07
CA SER A 246 -18.27 -8.11 6.95
C SER A 246 -17.03 -8.72 6.32
N ASP A 247 -17.12 -9.98 5.90
CA ASP A 247 -15.97 -10.76 5.41
C ASP A 247 -15.27 -10.06 4.24
N LEU A 248 -16.00 -9.55 3.26
CA LEU A 248 -15.41 -8.85 2.11
C LEU A 248 -14.60 -7.62 2.54
N VAL A 249 -15.15 -6.78 3.42
CA VAL A 249 -14.47 -5.57 3.91
C VAL A 249 -13.23 -5.95 4.71
N ASN A 250 -13.34 -6.96 5.58
CA ASN A 250 -12.24 -7.43 6.39
C ASN A 250 -11.12 -8.05 5.55
N GLN A 251 -11.45 -8.85 4.52
CA GLN A 251 -10.48 -9.43 3.59
C GLN A 251 -9.75 -8.34 2.80
N ILE A 252 -10.48 -7.37 2.21
CA ILE A 252 -9.86 -6.25 1.48
C ILE A 252 -8.94 -5.44 2.41
N ASN A 253 -9.41 -5.11 3.62
CA ASN A 253 -8.61 -4.38 4.60
C ASN A 253 -7.34 -5.14 4.98
N THR A 254 -7.46 -6.44 5.22
CA THR A 254 -6.32 -7.29 5.56
C THR A 254 -5.30 -7.37 4.43
N VAL A 255 -5.74 -7.52 3.18
CA VAL A 255 -4.86 -7.50 2.01
C VAL A 255 -4.16 -6.14 1.89
N VAL A 256 -4.87 -5.03 2.06
CA VAL A 256 -4.30 -3.68 2.07
C VAL A 256 -3.21 -3.53 3.14
N ILE A 257 -3.45 -4.05 4.34
CA ILE A 257 -2.46 -4.01 5.44
C ILE A 257 -1.30 -4.98 5.18
N ALA A 258 -1.53 -6.14 4.56
CA ALA A 258 -0.48 -7.13 4.25
C ALA A 258 0.52 -6.67 3.18
N MET A 259 0.32 -5.49 2.58
CA MET A 259 1.28 -4.93 1.62
C MET A 259 2.63 -4.62 2.28
N PRO A 260 3.74 -4.68 1.52
CA PRO A 260 5.08 -4.38 2.03
C PRO A 260 5.19 -2.95 2.58
N VAL A 261 6.30 -2.65 3.23
CA VAL A 261 6.56 -1.34 3.83
C VAL A 261 6.47 -0.22 2.78
N ALA A 262 5.85 0.89 3.17
CA ALA A 262 5.70 2.06 2.31
C ALA A 262 7.06 2.70 1.98
N SER A 263 7.32 2.96 0.70
CA SER A 263 8.55 3.61 0.21
C SER A 263 8.74 5.04 0.76
N PHE A 264 7.69 5.67 1.26
CA PHE A 264 7.75 6.96 1.95
C PHE A 264 8.69 6.94 3.17
N GLY A 265 8.86 5.80 3.83
CA GLY A 265 9.77 5.67 4.98
C GLY A 265 11.20 6.03 4.63
N THR A 266 11.76 5.47 3.56
CA THR A 266 13.10 5.79 3.06
C THR A 266 13.20 7.28 2.66
N MET A 267 12.19 7.80 1.98
CA MET A 267 12.14 9.22 1.58
C MET A 267 12.14 10.15 2.80
N PHE A 268 11.42 9.81 3.86
CA PHE A 268 11.40 10.60 5.09
C PHE A 268 12.75 10.54 5.80
N CYS A 269 13.39 9.36 5.88
CA CYS A 269 14.74 9.25 6.44
C CYS A 269 15.71 10.20 5.73
N MET A 270 15.77 10.17 4.41
CA MET A 270 16.61 11.07 3.61
C MET A 270 16.26 12.54 3.82
N LYS A 271 14.97 12.89 3.78
CA LYS A 271 14.48 14.27 3.94
C LYS A 271 14.85 14.87 5.30
N PHE A 272 14.86 14.05 6.36
CA PHE A 272 15.11 14.50 7.72
C PHE A 272 16.55 14.23 8.21
N GLY A 273 17.47 13.86 7.29
CA GLY A 273 18.88 13.62 7.61
C GLY A 273 19.13 12.41 8.53
N ARG A 274 18.23 11.42 8.49
CA ARG A 274 18.37 10.16 9.22
C ARG A 274 18.98 9.09 8.34
N SER A 275 19.69 8.13 8.95
CA SER A 275 20.17 6.96 8.20
C SER A 275 18.99 6.20 7.58
N ALA A 276 19.02 6.01 6.26
CA ALA A 276 17.96 5.30 5.55
C ALA A 276 18.20 3.79 5.46
N SER A 277 19.35 3.27 5.93
CA SER A 277 19.76 1.87 5.74
C SER A 277 18.69 0.89 6.22
N LEU A 278 18.36 0.94 7.53
CA LEU A 278 17.36 0.03 8.13
C LEU A 278 16.00 0.10 7.44
N MET A 279 15.53 1.31 7.09
CA MET A 279 14.26 1.51 6.40
C MET A 279 14.29 0.94 4.98
N THR A 280 15.39 1.14 4.26
CA THR A 280 15.59 0.61 2.90
C THR A 280 15.64 -0.92 2.91
N GLU A 281 16.38 -1.50 3.86
CA GLU A 281 16.46 -2.94 4.05
C GLU A 281 15.08 -3.55 4.34
N MET A 282 14.31 -2.98 5.28
CA MET A 282 12.95 -3.44 5.58
C MET A 282 12.02 -3.30 4.37
N THR A 283 12.08 -2.17 3.65
CA THR A 283 11.28 -1.96 2.45
C THR A 283 11.62 -3.00 1.38
N PHE A 284 12.90 -3.28 1.18
CA PHE A 284 13.34 -4.28 0.22
C PHE A 284 12.91 -5.69 0.62
N VAL A 285 13.26 -6.13 1.84
CA VAL A 285 12.96 -7.49 2.32
C VAL A 285 11.44 -7.75 2.29
N THR A 286 10.64 -6.78 2.77
CA THR A 286 9.18 -6.94 2.72
C THR A 286 8.62 -6.97 1.31
N THR A 287 9.20 -6.19 0.37
CA THR A 287 8.76 -6.19 -1.03
C THR A 287 9.10 -7.52 -1.73
N VAL A 288 10.30 -8.07 -1.48
CA VAL A 288 10.65 -9.41 -2.02
C VAL A 288 9.76 -10.49 -1.42
N ALA A 289 9.63 -10.48 -0.09
CA ALA A 289 8.84 -11.49 0.61
C ALA A 289 7.33 -11.40 0.27
N SER A 290 6.83 -10.21 -0.07
CA SER A 290 5.41 -10.00 -0.41
C SER A 290 4.95 -10.81 -1.63
N ILE A 291 5.85 -11.15 -2.53
CA ILE A 291 5.56 -12.03 -3.69
C ILE A 291 5.00 -13.38 -3.23
N LEU A 292 5.48 -13.89 -2.10
CA LEU A 292 5.03 -15.16 -1.52
C LEU A 292 3.98 -14.94 -0.42
N THR A 293 4.13 -13.89 0.39
CA THR A 293 3.27 -13.71 1.57
C THR A 293 1.88 -13.22 1.23
N ILE A 294 1.71 -12.41 0.17
CA ILE A 294 0.39 -11.95 -0.26
C ILE A 294 -0.50 -13.12 -0.71
N PRO A 295 -0.03 -14.03 -1.62
CA PRO A 295 -0.77 -15.25 -1.93
C PRO A 295 -1.12 -16.07 -0.71
N LEU A 296 -0.16 -16.28 0.21
CA LEU A 296 -0.40 -17.07 1.42
C LEU A 296 -1.45 -16.43 2.34
N VAL A 297 -1.35 -15.12 2.56
CA VAL A 297 -2.35 -14.40 3.37
C VAL A 297 -3.72 -14.49 2.72
N THR A 298 -3.84 -14.25 1.41
CA THR A 298 -5.13 -14.34 0.71
C THR A 298 -5.74 -15.74 0.75
N MET A 299 -4.92 -16.79 0.70
CA MET A 299 -5.41 -18.18 0.87
C MET A 299 -5.90 -18.46 2.30
N LEU A 300 -5.29 -17.85 3.31
CA LEU A 300 -5.72 -18.00 4.71
C LEU A 300 -7.01 -17.23 5.04
N LEU A 301 -7.38 -16.26 4.22
CA LEU A 301 -8.58 -15.43 4.40
C LEU A 301 -9.84 -16.05 3.77
N GLN A 302 -9.70 -17.09 2.98
CA GLN A 302 -10.79 -17.84 2.33
C GLN A 302 -11.25 -18.99 3.22
#